data_56f9228b262b2245e8eef36a472e64be
#
_entry.id   56f9228b262b2245e8eef36a472e64be
#
_cell.length_a   1.000
_cell.length_b   1.000
_cell.length_c   1.000
_cell.angle_alpha   90.00
_cell.angle_beta   90.00
_cell.angle_gamma   90.00
#
_symmetry.space_group_name_H-M   'P 1'
#
loop_
_entity.id
_entity.type
_entity.pdbx_description
1 polymer ?
#
loop_
_entity_poly.entity_id
_entity_poly.type
_entity_poly.pdbx_seq_one_letter_code
_entity_poly.pdbx_strand_id
1 'polypeptide(L)'
;MKISADFTVIPDDFAKAAAPEYFNGGVPVVSFPFYIDDVDPEARYLHWEFVDPDSIPVCGFEWIHWSVANLPIDALMYDFNDSHALAIPPDFSRQLPAMIPETVQGRNSSASKFLGRSTDPAVIMRYNGPQPPDKDHEYYCLLYTSDAA
;
A
#
# COMPACT_ATOMS: atom_id res chain seq x y z
N MET A 1 16.83 2.31 -7.34
CA MET A 1 15.36 2.30 -7.28
C MET A 1 14.90 3.39 -6.32
N LYS A 2 13.87 4.15 -6.67
CA LYS A 2 13.37 5.30 -5.91
C LYS A 2 11.84 5.31 -5.95
N ILE A 3 11.21 5.61 -4.82
CA ILE A 3 9.78 5.89 -4.72
C ILE A 3 9.56 7.40 -4.67
N SER A 4 8.51 7.88 -5.32
CA SER A 4 8.03 9.26 -5.24
C SER A 4 6.51 9.32 -5.29
N ALA A 5 5.95 10.39 -4.75
CA ALA A 5 4.52 10.69 -4.79
C ALA A 5 4.34 12.19 -4.98
N ASP A 6 3.17 12.59 -5.49
CA ASP A 6 2.83 14.01 -5.72
C ASP A 6 2.41 14.73 -4.41
N PHE A 7 2.73 14.13 -3.26
CA PHE A 7 2.39 14.66 -1.95
C PHE A 7 3.48 14.33 -0.92
N THR A 8 3.56 15.11 0.12
CA THR A 8 4.39 14.87 1.31
C THR A 8 3.55 14.49 2.53
N VAL A 9 2.28 14.85 2.53
CA VAL A 9 1.27 14.42 3.50
C VAL A 9 0.24 13.61 2.74
N ILE A 10 -0.09 12.42 3.25
CA ILE A 10 -1.07 11.53 2.59
C ILE A 10 -2.41 12.25 2.51
N PRO A 11 -2.96 12.43 1.29
CA PRO A 11 -4.24 13.11 1.10
C PRO A 11 -5.40 12.41 1.83
N ASP A 12 -6.39 13.21 2.19
CA ASP A 12 -7.58 12.78 2.94
C ASP A 12 -8.28 11.57 2.33
N ASP A 13 -8.38 11.51 1.01
CA ASP A 13 -9.02 10.41 0.27
C ASP A 13 -8.45 9.02 0.59
N PHE A 14 -7.22 8.96 1.08
CA PHE A 14 -6.50 7.72 1.35
C PHE A 14 -6.32 7.44 2.85
N ALA A 15 -6.92 8.25 3.72
CA ALA A 15 -6.72 8.24 5.16
C ALA A 15 -8.02 8.44 5.94
N LYS A 16 -7.92 8.75 7.23
CA LYS A 16 -9.05 8.84 8.18
C LYS A 16 -10.14 9.86 7.82
N ALA A 17 -9.83 10.85 7.01
CA ALA A 17 -10.78 11.89 6.59
C ALA A 17 -11.43 11.60 5.21
N ALA A 18 -11.22 10.43 4.66
CA ALA A 18 -11.80 10.01 3.38
C ALA A 18 -13.33 10.01 3.41
N ALA A 19 -13.95 10.14 2.23
CA ALA A 19 -15.40 10.04 2.09
C ALA A 19 -15.92 8.66 2.51
N PRO A 20 -17.17 8.55 3.00
CA PRO A 20 -17.72 7.29 3.51
C PRO A 20 -17.64 6.11 2.53
N GLU A 21 -17.79 6.35 1.23
CA GLU A 21 -17.67 5.35 0.18
C GLU A 21 -16.28 4.76 0.01
N TYR A 22 -15.25 5.39 0.59
CA TYR A 22 -13.87 4.92 0.59
C TYR A 22 -13.53 4.06 1.81
N PHE A 23 -14.51 3.81 2.66
CA PHE A 23 -14.37 2.94 3.85
C PHE A 23 -14.98 1.56 3.62
N ASN A 24 -14.34 0.56 4.23
CA ASN A 24 -14.89 -0.77 4.42
C ASN A 24 -14.51 -1.28 5.81
N GLY A 25 -15.49 -1.78 6.57
CA GLY A 25 -15.24 -2.28 7.92
C GLY A 25 -14.61 -1.27 8.88
N GLY A 26 -14.88 0.03 8.69
CA GLY A 26 -14.34 1.11 9.53
C GLY A 26 -12.92 1.56 9.20
N VAL A 27 -12.33 1.08 8.09
CA VAL A 27 -11.01 1.49 7.62
C VAL A 27 -11.05 2.07 6.21
N PRO A 28 -10.23 3.08 5.89
CA PRO A 28 -10.07 3.57 4.52
C PRO A 28 -9.40 2.49 3.67
N VAL A 29 -9.94 2.20 2.48
CA VAL A 29 -9.47 1.09 1.63
C VAL A 29 -9.00 1.51 0.24
N VAL A 30 -9.07 2.79 -0.08
CA VAL A 30 -8.56 3.35 -1.33
C VAL A 30 -7.07 3.65 -1.18
N SER A 31 -6.21 2.92 -1.89
CA SER A 31 -4.77 3.12 -1.83
C SER A 31 -4.32 4.35 -2.62
N PHE A 32 -3.30 5.06 -2.11
CA PHE A 32 -2.74 6.23 -2.75
C PHE A 32 -1.90 5.85 -3.99
N PRO A 33 -1.81 6.76 -4.99
CA PRO A 33 -0.92 6.60 -6.13
C PRO A 33 0.52 6.95 -5.77
N PHE A 34 1.49 6.29 -6.43
CA PHE A 34 2.91 6.63 -6.33
C PHE A 34 3.68 6.16 -7.57
N TYR A 35 4.93 6.58 -7.68
CA TYR A 35 5.80 6.28 -8.80
C TYR A 35 7.05 5.57 -8.33
N ILE A 36 7.60 4.71 -9.20
CA ILE A 36 8.81 3.94 -8.95
C ILE A 36 9.80 4.19 -10.09
N ASP A 37 10.95 4.77 -9.76
CA ASP A 37 12.03 5.09 -10.68
C ASP A 37 13.25 4.20 -10.47
N ASP A 38 14.14 4.20 -11.46
CA ASP A 38 15.46 3.53 -11.41
C ASP A 38 15.34 2.05 -11.01
N VAL A 39 14.36 1.36 -11.56
CA VAL A 39 14.21 -0.09 -11.37
C VAL A 39 15.35 -0.80 -12.09
N ASP A 40 15.95 -1.80 -11.45
CA ASP A 40 16.95 -2.66 -12.06
C ASP A 40 16.37 -3.27 -13.35
N PRO A 41 17.03 -3.12 -14.50
CA PRO A 41 16.55 -3.68 -15.76
C PRO A 41 16.44 -5.21 -15.78
N GLU A 42 17.08 -5.91 -14.86
CA GLU A 42 16.96 -7.35 -14.71
C GLU A 42 15.84 -7.77 -13.75
N ALA A 43 15.29 -6.82 -13.00
CA ALA A 43 14.16 -7.09 -12.11
C ALA A 43 12.90 -7.43 -12.90
N ARG A 44 12.17 -8.43 -12.46
CA ARG A 44 10.91 -8.87 -13.06
C ARG A 44 9.70 -8.61 -12.19
N TYR A 45 9.90 -8.57 -10.88
CA TYR A 45 8.83 -8.41 -9.90
C TYR A 45 9.15 -7.30 -8.93
N LEU A 46 8.10 -6.59 -8.52
CA LEU A 46 8.10 -5.62 -7.43
C LEU A 46 7.40 -6.20 -6.21
N HIS A 47 7.89 -5.78 -5.04
CA HIS A 47 7.29 -6.09 -3.75
C HIS A 47 7.38 -4.84 -2.89
N TRP A 48 6.39 -4.59 -2.03
CA TRP A 48 6.47 -3.50 -1.06
C TRP A 48 5.71 -3.77 0.21
N GLU A 49 6.10 -3.03 1.24
CA GLU A 49 5.38 -2.92 2.50
C GLU A 49 5.18 -1.43 2.82
N PHE A 50 3.98 -1.07 3.16
CA PHE A 50 3.62 0.24 3.68
C PHE A 50 3.35 0.11 5.17
N VAL A 51 4.18 0.75 5.99
CA VAL A 51 4.25 0.51 7.44
C VAL A 51 4.26 1.80 8.24
N ASP A 52 3.84 1.69 9.50
CA ASP A 52 3.77 2.75 10.49
C ASP A 52 4.52 2.35 11.77
N PRO A 53 5.79 2.69 11.92
CA PRO A 53 6.53 2.42 13.16
C PRO A 53 6.12 3.31 14.33
N ASP A 54 5.51 4.49 14.09
CA ASP A 54 4.98 5.35 15.14
C ASP A 54 3.75 4.75 15.85
N SER A 55 3.18 3.68 15.31
CA SER A 55 2.14 2.90 15.98
C SER A 55 2.65 2.07 17.18
N ILE A 56 3.97 1.82 17.29
CA ILE A 56 4.54 1.00 18.38
C ILE A 56 4.12 1.50 19.77
N PRO A 57 4.23 2.80 20.11
CA PRO A 57 3.78 3.29 21.42
C PRO A 57 2.25 3.20 21.61
N VAL A 58 1.49 3.13 20.53
CA VAL A 58 0.01 3.12 20.54
C VAL A 58 -0.55 1.72 20.74
N CYS A 59 -0.05 0.74 19.99
CA CYS A 59 -0.61 -0.61 19.96
C CYS A 59 0.38 -1.74 20.28
N GLY A 60 1.67 -1.42 20.49
CA GLY A 60 2.70 -2.38 20.89
C GLY A 60 3.48 -3.02 19.75
N PHE A 61 3.18 -2.70 18.50
CA PHE A 61 3.87 -3.21 17.32
C PHE A 61 3.78 -2.21 16.15
N GLU A 62 4.67 -2.38 15.17
CA GLU A 62 4.62 -1.64 13.91
C GLU A 62 3.39 -2.06 13.11
N TRP A 63 2.59 -1.08 12.66
CA TRP A 63 1.39 -1.38 11.89
C TRP A 63 1.74 -1.59 10.41
N ILE A 64 1.32 -2.72 9.87
CA ILE A 64 1.39 -2.99 8.43
C ILE A 64 0.06 -2.55 7.82
N HIS A 65 0.13 -1.52 6.99
CA HIS A 65 -1.02 -0.96 6.27
C HIS A 65 -1.29 -1.70 4.96
N TRP A 66 -0.23 -2.11 4.27
CA TRP A 66 -0.35 -2.77 2.98
C TRP A 66 0.94 -3.50 2.64
N SER A 67 0.84 -4.73 2.17
CA SER A 67 1.96 -5.47 1.60
C SER A 67 1.58 -6.11 0.28
N VAL A 68 2.49 -6.05 -0.68
CA VAL A 68 2.33 -6.59 -2.03
C VAL A 68 3.56 -7.42 -2.38
N ALA A 69 3.33 -8.58 -2.98
CA ALA A 69 4.40 -9.42 -3.48
C ALA A 69 4.06 -9.96 -4.87
N ASN A 70 5.12 -10.25 -5.64
CA ASN A 70 5.02 -10.84 -6.97
C ASN A 70 4.22 -10.00 -7.98
N LEU A 71 4.36 -8.67 -7.92
CA LEU A 71 3.80 -7.80 -8.94
C LEU A 71 4.71 -7.78 -10.16
N PRO A 72 4.28 -8.32 -11.32
CA PRO A 72 5.08 -8.27 -12.54
C PRO A 72 5.31 -6.82 -13.00
N ILE A 73 6.55 -6.46 -13.26
CA ILE A 73 6.91 -5.09 -13.71
C ILE A 73 6.28 -4.76 -15.06
N ASP A 74 6.22 -5.74 -15.97
CA ASP A 74 5.65 -5.59 -17.30
C ASP A 74 4.12 -5.42 -17.31
N ALA A 75 3.44 -5.69 -16.19
CA ALA A 75 2.02 -5.41 -16.01
C ALA A 75 1.73 -3.95 -15.62
N LEU A 76 2.75 -3.17 -15.28
CA LEU A 76 2.62 -1.77 -14.90
C LEU A 76 2.77 -0.84 -16.10
N MET A 77 2.11 0.31 -16.02
CA MET A 77 2.25 1.38 -16.99
C MET A 77 3.33 2.37 -16.54
N TYR A 78 4.03 2.95 -17.52
CA TYR A 78 4.89 4.08 -17.26
C TYR A 78 4.07 5.35 -17.02
N ASP A 79 4.61 6.27 -16.24
CA ASP A 79 4.06 7.61 -16.12
C ASP A 79 4.04 8.28 -17.49
N PHE A 80 2.93 8.94 -17.81
CA PHE A 80 2.75 9.66 -19.07
C PHE A 80 3.79 10.78 -19.27
N ASN A 81 4.19 11.43 -18.17
CA ASN A 81 5.16 12.55 -18.19
C ASN A 81 6.63 12.09 -18.03
N ASP A 82 6.85 10.86 -17.57
CA ASP A 82 8.18 10.28 -17.37
C ASP A 82 8.17 8.79 -17.71
N SER A 83 8.69 8.45 -18.89
CA SER A 83 8.75 7.06 -19.37
C SER A 83 9.72 6.17 -18.59
N HIS A 84 10.47 6.70 -17.63
CA HIS A 84 11.34 5.93 -16.73
C HIS A 84 10.67 5.60 -15.39
N ALA A 85 9.55 6.25 -15.08
CA ALA A 85 8.79 6.02 -13.86
C ALA A 85 7.63 5.04 -14.12
N LEU A 86 7.59 3.96 -13.35
CA LEU A 86 6.42 3.07 -13.28
C LEU A 86 5.35 3.72 -12.40
N ALA A 87 4.11 3.77 -12.87
CA ALA A 87 3.00 4.37 -12.16
C ALA A 87 2.16 3.32 -11.43
N ILE A 88 2.00 3.50 -10.11
CA ILE A 88 1.00 2.78 -9.32
C ILE A 88 -0.22 3.70 -9.20
N PRO A 89 -1.37 3.35 -9.81
CA PRO A 89 -2.53 4.24 -9.83
C PRO A 89 -3.26 4.28 -8.48
N PRO A 90 -4.10 5.30 -8.25
CA PRO A 90 -4.97 5.32 -7.07
C PRO A 90 -5.91 4.10 -7.07
N ASP A 91 -6.28 3.64 -5.88
CA ASP A 91 -7.17 2.48 -5.69
C ASP A 91 -6.62 1.16 -6.24
N PHE A 92 -5.33 1.08 -6.44
CA PHE A 92 -4.68 -0.10 -7.01
C PHE A 92 -4.90 -1.36 -6.16
N SER A 93 -4.92 -1.21 -4.83
CA SER A 93 -5.13 -2.34 -3.91
C SER A 93 -6.44 -3.09 -4.17
N ARG A 94 -7.54 -2.36 -4.42
CA ARG A 94 -8.84 -3.00 -4.70
C ARG A 94 -8.92 -3.59 -6.10
N GLN A 95 -8.19 -3.00 -7.05
CA GLN A 95 -8.20 -3.40 -8.46
C GLN A 95 -7.29 -4.61 -8.74
N LEU A 96 -6.20 -4.76 -7.98
CA LEU A 96 -5.16 -5.78 -8.19
C LEU A 96 -5.69 -7.19 -8.44
N PRO A 97 -6.61 -7.75 -7.63
CA PRO A 97 -7.05 -9.14 -7.82
C PRO A 97 -7.73 -9.41 -9.15
N ALA A 98 -8.36 -8.39 -9.75
CA ALA A 98 -8.99 -8.51 -11.06
C ALA A 98 -8.02 -8.21 -12.21
N MET A 99 -7.09 -7.27 -12.00
CA MET A 99 -6.15 -6.81 -13.02
C MET A 99 -4.95 -7.75 -13.17
N ILE A 100 -4.36 -8.18 -12.05
CA ILE A 100 -3.11 -8.94 -12.01
C ILE A 100 -3.26 -10.04 -10.95
N PRO A 101 -3.98 -11.14 -11.26
CA PRO A 101 -4.38 -12.15 -10.29
C PRO A 101 -3.21 -12.95 -9.68
N GLU A 102 -2.04 -12.97 -10.33
CA GLU A 102 -0.82 -13.58 -9.81
C GLU A 102 -0.13 -12.77 -8.69
N THR A 103 -0.49 -11.49 -8.56
CA THR A 103 0.04 -10.64 -7.49
C THR A 103 -0.61 -10.98 -6.16
N VAL A 104 0.20 -11.09 -5.11
CA VAL A 104 -0.27 -11.40 -3.76
C VAL A 104 -0.33 -10.13 -2.92
N GLN A 105 -1.45 -9.90 -2.24
CA GLN A 105 -1.53 -8.94 -1.15
C GLN A 105 -1.51 -9.68 0.19
N GLY A 106 -0.59 -9.28 1.07
CA GLY A 106 -0.44 -9.89 2.39
C GLY A 106 -1.49 -9.38 3.39
N ARG A 107 -1.54 -10.03 4.54
CA ARG A 107 -2.39 -9.57 5.65
C ARG A 107 -1.84 -8.29 6.25
N ASN A 108 -2.69 -7.28 6.37
CA ASN A 108 -2.39 -6.08 7.13
C ASN A 108 -2.72 -6.26 8.62
N SER A 109 -2.35 -5.26 9.42
CA SER A 109 -2.48 -5.33 10.89
C SER A 109 -3.92 -5.27 11.41
N SER A 110 -4.91 -4.95 10.57
CA SER A 110 -6.34 -5.07 10.93
C SER A 110 -6.76 -6.53 11.21
N ALA A 111 -5.96 -7.51 10.77
CA ALA A 111 -6.15 -8.92 11.11
C ALA A 111 -5.67 -9.29 12.52
N SER A 112 -5.04 -8.35 13.25
CA SER A 112 -4.46 -8.61 14.57
C SER A 112 -5.52 -9.04 15.59
N LYS A 113 -5.29 -10.17 16.21
CA LYS A 113 -6.16 -10.68 17.28
C LYS A 113 -6.08 -9.87 18.60
N PHE A 114 -5.14 -8.93 18.70
CA PHE A 114 -4.98 -8.10 19.90
C PHE A 114 -5.81 -6.82 19.86
N LEU A 115 -6.35 -6.43 18.69
CA LEU A 115 -7.01 -5.15 18.47
C LEU A 115 -8.44 -5.27 17.89
N GLY A 116 -9.19 -6.27 18.29
CA GLY A 116 -10.60 -6.42 17.84
C GLY A 116 -10.76 -6.53 16.32
N ARG A 117 -9.88 -7.21 15.71
CA ARG A 117 -9.65 -7.35 14.28
C ARG A 117 -10.86 -7.68 13.41
N SER A 118 -10.71 -7.30 12.15
CA SER A 118 -11.52 -7.84 11.07
C SER A 118 -11.09 -9.26 10.67
N THR A 119 -12.03 -10.04 10.15
CA THR A 119 -11.80 -11.32 9.45
C THR A 119 -12.17 -11.22 7.97
N ASP A 120 -12.68 -10.07 7.52
CA ASP A 120 -13.09 -9.82 6.15
C ASP A 120 -11.84 -9.71 5.24
N PRO A 121 -11.64 -10.61 4.25
CA PRO A 121 -10.52 -10.53 3.31
C PRO A 121 -10.45 -9.20 2.55
N ALA A 122 -11.60 -8.57 2.28
CA ALA A 122 -11.66 -7.26 1.62
C ALA A 122 -11.11 -6.11 2.49
N VAL A 123 -10.86 -6.37 3.77
CA VAL A 123 -10.23 -5.44 4.71
C VAL A 123 -8.80 -5.87 5.01
N ILE A 124 -8.61 -7.13 5.41
CA ILE A 124 -7.32 -7.60 5.96
C ILE A 124 -6.27 -7.98 4.90
N MET A 125 -6.68 -8.23 3.65
CA MET A 125 -5.79 -8.61 2.53
C MET A 125 -5.64 -7.47 1.52
N ARG A 126 -5.68 -6.23 1.99
CA ARG A 126 -5.73 -5.01 1.18
C ARG A 126 -4.97 -3.88 1.86
N TYR A 127 -4.93 -2.73 1.19
CA TYR A 127 -4.54 -1.47 1.80
C TYR A 127 -5.53 -1.06 2.90
N ASN A 128 -4.99 -0.64 4.03
CA ASN A 128 -5.72 0.12 5.04
C ASN A 128 -5.08 1.50 5.19
N GLY A 129 -5.84 2.55 5.01
CA GLY A 129 -5.36 3.92 5.14
C GLY A 129 -5.00 4.29 6.58
N PRO A 130 -4.10 5.26 6.75
CA PRO A 130 -3.72 5.79 8.06
C PRO A 130 -4.89 6.36 8.86
N GLN A 131 -4.97 5.96 10.14
CA GLN A 131 -5.92 6.46 11.12
C GLN A 131 -5.24 6.65 12.48
N PRO A 132 -4.14 7.43 12.57
CA PRO A 132 -3.41 7.59 13.84
C PRO A 132 -4.33 8.23 14.89
N PRO A 133 -4.42 7.67 16.12
CA PRO A 133 -5.37 8.16 17.12
C PRO A 133 -4.83 9.28 18.01
N ASP A 134 -3.50 9.48 18.05
CA ASP A 134 -2.82 10.34 19.03
C ASP A 134 -2.21 11.60 18.40
N LYS A 135 -1.49 11.46 17.30
CA LYS A 135 -0.77 12.55 16.60
C LYS A 135 -0.54 12.17 15.14
N ASP A 136 0.10 13.03 14.38
CA ASP A 136 0.57 12.67 13.05
C ASP A 136 1.71 11.64 13.16
N HIS A 137 1.65 10.59 12.30
CA HIS A 137 2.66 9.55 12.21
C HIS A 137 3.49 9.69 10.94
N GLU A 138 4.72 9.21 10.98
CA GLU A 138 5.54 9.01 9.79
C GLU A 138 5.33 7.59 9.25
N TYR A 139 5.13 7.51 7.93
CA TYR A 139 4.87 6.25 7.22
C TYR A 139 6.00 5.96 6.27
N TYR A 140 6.32 4.67 6.13
CA TYR A 140 7.39 4.22 5.25
C TYR A 140 6.84 3.22 4.23
N CYS A 141 7.23 3.39 2.96
CA CYS A 141 7.01 2.41 1.93
C CYS A 141 8.37 1.76 1.61
N LEU A 142 8.52 0.50 1.99
CA LEU A 142 9.71 -0.30 1.74
C LEU A 142 9.52 -1.06 0.44
N LEU A 143 10.41 -0.84 -0.52
CA LEU A 143 10.29 -1.38 -1.86
C LEU A 143 11.43 -2.35 -2.17
N TYR A 144 11.09 -3.50 -2.75
CA TYR A 144 11.99 -4.57 -3.11
C TYR A 144 11.77 -5.03 -4.55
N THR A 145 12.79 -5.62 -5.16
CA THR A 145 12.71 -6.28 -6.46
C THR A 145 13.23 -7.70 -6.40
N SER A 146 12.74 -8.54 -7.32
CA SER A 146 13.31 -9.85 -7.58
C SER A 146 13.27 -10.18 -9.07
N ASP A 147 14.07 -11.16 -9.49
CA ASP A 147 14.10 -11.75 -10.83
C ASP A 147 13.22 -13.01 -10.94
N ALA A 148 12.69 -13.48 -9.80
CA ALA A 148 11.81 -14.64 -9.68
C ALA A 148 10.66 -14.37 -8.69
N ALA A 149 9.51 -14.94 -8.98
CA ALA A 149 8.34 -14.89 -8.11
C ALA A 149 8.50 -15.75 -6.85
#